data_ab6ed8a784dc3da070d953d091d0c031
#
_entry.id   ab6ed8a784dc3da070d953d091d0c031
#
_cell.length_a   1.000
_cell.length_b   1.000
_cell.length_c   1.000
_cell.angle_alpha   90.00
_cell.angle_beta   90.00
_cell.angle_gamma   90.00
#
_symmetry.space_group_name_H-M   'P 1'
#
loop_
_entity.id
_entity.type
_entity.pdbx_description
1 polymer ?
#
loop_
_entity_poly.entity_id
_entity_poly.type
_entity_poly.pdbx_seq_one_letter_code
_entity_poly.pdbx_strand_id
1 'polypeptide(L)'
;MIWALKQEKVLNINFGRGSAMDKFSNFNPKVCFLFFVFAVLLILLNFNPIFLVISLLAGVIYNAMLQGKKAFKTFFAFLLPFTILIGLFNMAFTSYGIDVLFSISNKNFTAEGLAYGLCQGVMFSSVIVWLSSYSYVLSSDKFMSVFSKLAPNLTLVLTMTLSFIPRLRKNAQEINDARLNVNAGQSKLKKSLDNFSALVSMTLEESIEVSDTMRARGFNSSRKPYSK
;
A
#
# COMPACT_ATOMS: atom_id res chain seq x y z
N MET A 1 7.18 -26.62 10.66
CA MET A 1 8.19 -26.68 9.60
C MET A 1 7.69 -26.12 8.26
N ILE A 2 6.55 -26.57 7.72
CA ILE A 2 6.01 -26.11 6.42
C ILE A 2 5.56 -24.62 6.47
N TRP A 3 5.09 -24.13 7.59
CA TRP A 3 4.65 -22.74 7.77
C TRP A 3 5.83 -21.75 7.84
N ALA A 4 6.95 -22.16 8.45
CA ALA A 4 8.19 -21.36 8.49
C ALA A 4 8.79 -21.18 7.10
N LEU A 5 8.82 -22.24 6.28
CA LEU A 5 9.29 -22.18 4.89
C LEU A 5 8.39 -21.32 3.99
N LYS A 6 7.09 -21.23 4.30
CA LYS A 6 6.15 -20.36 3.58
C LYS A 6 6.34 -18.88 3.97
N GLN A 7 6.71 -18.59 5.21
CA GLN A 7 7.03 -17.26 5.70
C GLN A 7 8.38 -16.77 5.17
N GLU A 8 9.40 -17.62 5.14
CA GLU A 8 10.70 -17.28 4.53
C GLU A 8 10.57 -16.98 3.03
N LYS A 9 9.69 -17.70 2.34
CA LYS A 9 9.39 -17.45 0.93
C LYS A 9 8.64 -16.13 0.70
N VAL A 10 7.81 -15.70 1.64
CA VAL A 10 7.10 -14.41 1.59
C VAL A 10 8.03 -13.24 1.98
N LEU A 11 8.93 -13.43 2.95
CA LEU A 11 9.94 -12.45 3.33
C LEU A 11 11.02 -12.26 2.25
N ASN A 12 11.50 -13.33 1.65
CA ASN A 12 12.47 -13.29 0.55
C ASN A 12 11.87 -12.72 -0.75
N ILE A 13 10.56 -12.78 -0.94
CA ILE A 13 9.89 -12.19 -2.11
C ILE A 13 9.86 -10.66 -2.02
N ASN A 14 9.84 -10.07 -0.83
CA ASN A 14 9.74 -8.62 -0.65
C ASN A 14 11.08 -7.89 -0.50
N PHE A 15 12.15 -8.59 -0.05
CA PHE A 15 13.45 -7.93 0.21
C PHE A 15 14.46 -8.06 -0.95
N GLY A 16 14.26 -9.01 -1.86
CA GLY A 16 15.26 -9.35 -2.89
C GLY A 16 14.94 -8.92 -4.32
N ARG A 17 13.83 -8.24 -4.60
CA ARG A 17 13.40 -7.94 -5.98
C ARG A 17 13.27 -6.48 -6.37
N GLY A 18 13.59 -5.55 -5.51
CA GLY A 18 13.62 -4.12 -5.82
C GLY A 18 14.92 -3.62 -6.47
N SER A 19 15.86 -4.51 -6.77
CA SER A 19 17.22 -4.09 -7.18
C SER A 19 17.53 -4.24 -8.66
N ALA A 20 16.60 -4.64 -9.49
CA ALA A 20 16.85 -4.78 -10.91
C ALA A 20 16.31 -3.57 -11.69
N MET A 21 17.20 -2.63 -11.93
CA MET A 21 17.23 -1.78 -13.13
C MET A 21 16.12 -0.74 -13.35
N ASP A 22 15.68 -0.05 -12.34
CA ASP A 22 14.97 1.18 -12.61
C ASP A 22 15.88 2.38 -12.35
N LYS A 23 16.46 2.96 -13.43
CA LYS A 23 17.23 4.22 -13.35
C LYS A 23 16.39 5.31 -12.70
N PHE A 24 15.06 5.25 -12.85
CA PHE A 24 14.12 6.17 -12.24
C PHE A 24 14.07 6.04 -10.71
N SER A 25 14.21 4.84 -10.16
CA SER A 25 14.31 4.62 -8.71
C SER A 25 15.53 5.30 -8.08
N ASN A 26 16.58 5.57 -8.85
CA ASN A 26 17.79 6.25 -8.37
C ASN A 26 17.69 7.77 -8.36
N PHE A 27 16.60 8.34 -8.91
CA PHE A 27 16.36 9.77 -8.82
C PHE A 27 15.99 10.20 -7.40
N ASN A 28 16.07 11.50 -7.16
CA ASN A 28 15.69 12.08 -5.87
C ASN A 28 14.26 11.66 -5.48
N PRO A 29 14.04 11.08 -4.28
CA PRO A 29 12.73 10.60 -3.85
C PRO A 29 11.60 11.61 -3.98
N LYS A 30 11.91 12.92 -3.84
CA LYS A 30 10.92 14.00 -3.99
C LYS A 30 10.41 14.13 -5.42
N VAL A 31 11.31 13.98 -6.41
CA VAL A 31 10.94 14.07 -7.82
C VAL A 31 10.06 12.89 -8.20
N CYS A 32 10.42 11.67 -7.75
CA CYS A 32 9.61 10.49 -7.98
C CYS A 32 8.21 10.63 -7.35
N PHE A 33 8.14 11.11 -6.12
CA PHE A 33 6.86 11.33 -5.43
C PHE A 33 5.98 12.33 -6.19
N LEU A 34 6.56 13.48 -6.54
CA LEU A 34 5.83 14.54 -7.25
C LEU A 34 5.33 14.07 -8.62
N PHE A 35 6.15 13.30 -9.34
CA PHE A 35 5.76 12.72 -10.64
C PHE A 35 4.52 11.83 -10.52
N PHE A 36 4.49 10.89 -9.56
CA PHE A 36 3.35 10.01 -9.39
C PHE A 36 2.10 10.74 -8.91
N VAL A 37 2.24 11.71 -8.00
CA VAL A 37 1.12 12.56 -7.56
C VAL A 37 0.54 13.33 -8.75
N PHE A 38 1.39 13.94 -9.57
CA PHE A 38 0.97 14.70 -10.74
C PHE A 38 0.31 13.79 -11.80
N ALA A 39 0.87 12.60 -12.05
CA ALA A 39 0.28 11.63 -12.96
C ALA A 39 -1.14 11.21 -12.51
N VAL A 40 -1.33 10.92 -11.23
CA VAL A 40 -2.64 10.56 -10.67
C VAL A 40 -3.60 11.73 -10.74
N LEU A 41 -3.16 12.95 -10.42
CA LEU A 41 -3.98 14.16 -10.54
C LEU A 41 -4.44 14.41 -11.98
N LEU A 42 -3.54 14.26 -12.96
CA LEU A 42 -3.91 14.41 -14.37
C LEU A 42 -4.97 13.40 -14.81
N ILE A 43 -4.90 12.16 -14.33
CA ILE A 43 -5.90 11.13 -14.64
C ILE A 43 -7.26 11.50 -14.04
N LEU A 44 -7.29 12.02 -12.81
CA LEU A 44 -8.53 12.38 -12.11
C LEU A 44 -9.19 13.64 -12.70
N LEU A 45 -8.40 14.58 -13.23
CA LEU A 45 -8.90 15.83 -13.78
C LEU A 45 -9.36 15.70 -15.25
N ASN A 46 -8.82 14.74 -16.01
CA ASN A 46 -9.15 14.54 -17.40
C ASN A 46 -10.13 13.39 -17.61
N PHE A 47 -11.38 13.72 -17.97
CA PHE A 47 -12.44 12.76 -18.27
C PHE A 47 -12.48 12.33 -19.76
N ASN A 48 -11.42 12.61 -20.52
CA ASN A 48 -11.35 12.21 -21.92
C ASN A 48 -11.04 10.70 -22.03
N PRO A 49 -11.92 9.89 -22.66
CA PRO A 49 -11.74 8.43 -22.72
C PRO A 49 -10.45 8.02 -23.44
N ILE A 50 -10.04 8.75 -24.47
CA ILE A 50 -8.82 8.49 -25.21
C ILE A 50 -7.60 8.65 -24.32
N PHE A 51 -7.55 9.73 -23.52
CA PHE A 51 -6.47 9.98 -22.58
C PHE A 51 -6.41 8.89 -21.48
N LEU A 52 -7.56 8.46 -20.97
CA LEU A 52 -7.64 7.42 -19.96
C LEU A 52 -7.11 6.07 -20.45
N VAL A 53 -7.45 5.68 -21.69
CA VAL A 53 -6.95 4.44 -22.29
C VAL A 53 -5.44 4.51 -22.52
N ILE A 54 -4.92 5.61 -23.04
CA ILE A 54 -3.47 5.81 -23.25
C ILE A 54 -2.75 5.75 -21.90
N SER A 55 -3.26 6.42 -20.86
CA SER A 55 -2.69 6.41 -19.51
C SER A 55 -2.70 5.00 -18.90
N LEU A 56 -3.79 4.25 -19.09
CA LEU A 56 -3.87 2.85 -18.63
C LEU A 56 -2.81 1.99 -19.31
N LEU A 57 -2.70 2.08 -20.64
CA LEU A 57 -1.71 1.30 -21.40
C LEU A 57 -0.28 1.65 -20.97
N ALA A 58 0.03 2.95 -20.85
CA ALA A 58 1.34 3.40 -20.38
C ALA A 58 1.65 2.89 -18.98
N GLY A 59 0.68 2.95 -18.05
CA GLY A 59 0.81 2.43 -16.70
C GLY A 59 1.01 0.92 -16.66
N VAL A 60 0.27 0.16 -17.48
CA VAL A 60 0.42 -1.31 -17.56
C VAL A 60 1.79 -1.69 -18.12
N ILE A 61 2.25 -1.02 -19.18
CA ILE A 61 3.58 -1.27 -19.75
C ILE A 61 4.66 -0.97 -18.71
N TYR A 62 4.57 0.17 -18.02
CA TYR A 62 5.52 0.53 -16.98
C TYR A 62 5.51 -0.46 -15.81
N ASN A 63 4.34 -0.87 -15.36
CA ASN A 63 4.19 -1.89 -14.31
C ASN A 63 4.71 -3.26 -14.75
N ALA A 64 4.53 -3.62 -16.03
CA ALA A 64 5.07 -4.85 -16.61
C ALA A 64 6.61 -4.84 -16.66
N MET A 65 7.22 -3.68 -16.90
CA MET A 65 8.70 -3.52 -16.82
C MET A 65 9.20 -3.71 -15.38
N LEU A 66 8.45 -3.28 -14.37
CA LEU A 66 8.83 -3.39 -12.96
C LEU A 66 8.58 -4.80 -12.39
N GLN A 67 7.45 -5.41 -12.69
CA GLN A 67 6.98 -6.66 -12.08
C GLN A 67 7.03 -7.87 -13.01
N GLY A 68 7.28 -7.66 -14.31
CA GLY A 68 7.29 -8.71 -15.32
C GLY A 68 5.92 -9.38 -15.49
N LYS A 69 5.91 -10.69 -15.74
CA LYS A 69 4.69 -11.48 -16.02
C LYS A 69 3.60 -11.38 -14.91
N LYS A 70 3.97 -11.01 -13.68
CA LYS A 70 3.01 -10.87 -12.58
C LYS A 70 2.08 -9.66 -12.78
N ALA A 71 2.59 -8.55 -13.31
CA ALA A 71 1.78 -7.38 -13.62
C ALA A 71 0.66 -7.71 -14.60
N PHE A 72 0.98 -8.48 -15.64
CA PHE A 72 0.00 -8.90 -16.66
C PHE A 72 -1.10 -9.79 -16.05
N LYS A 73 -0.71 -10.73 -15.19
CA LYS A 73 -1.68 -11.59 -14.48
C LYS A 73 -2.62 -10.77 -13.58
N THR A 74 -2.07 -9.78 -12.87
CA THR A 74 -2.87 -8.90 -11.99
C THR A 74 -3.81 -8.02 -12.82
N PHE A 75 -3.35 -7.52 -13.97
CA PHE A 75 -4.19 -6.74 -14.87
C PHE A 75 -5.39 -7.55 -15.37
N PHE A 76 -5.17 -8.72 -15.96
CA PHE A 76 -6.25 -9.53 -16.51
C PHE A 76 -7.15 -10.16 -15.44
N ALA A 77 -6.59 -10.57 -14.30
CA ALA A 77 -7.35 -11.26 -13.27
C ALA A 77 -8.14 -10.32 -12.36
N PHE A 78 -7.70 -9.09 -12.20
CA PHE A 78 -8.29 -8.16 -11.23
C PHE A 78 -8.81 -6.86 -11.87
N LEU A 79 -7.99 -6.15 -12.65
CA LEU A 79 -8.37 -4.84 -13.16
C LEU A 79 -9.44 -4.92 -14.26
N LEU A 80 -9.35 -5.90 -15.13
CA LEU A 80 -10.32 -6.06 -16.22
C LEU A 80 -11.72 -6.40 -15.68
N PRO A 81 -11.92 -7.42 -14.82
CA PRO A 81 -13.24 -7.68 -14.23
C PRO A 81 -13.72 -6.52 -13.34
N PHE A 82 -12.80 -5.81 -12.65
CA PHE A 82 -13.14 -4.63 -11.86
C PHE A 82 -13.67 -3.48 -12.72
N THR A 83 -13.05 -3.21 -13.88
CA THR A 83 -13.54 -2.21 -14.85
C THR A 83 -14.94 -2.54 -15.36
N ILE A 84 -15.17 -3.82 -15.72
CA ILE A 84 -16.47 -4.31 -16.19
C ILE A 84 -17.51 -4.20 -15.07
N LEU A 85 -17.14 -4.55 -13.85
CA LEU A 85 -18.03 -4.47 -12.69
C LEU A 85 -18.50 -3.03 -12.45
N ILE A 86 -17.60 -2.04 -12.49
CA ILE A 86 -17.93 -0.61 -12.36
C ILE A 86 -18.87 -0.18 -13.51
N GLY A 87 -18.61 -0.62 -14.75
CA GLY A 87 -19.45 -0.35 -15.89
C GLY A 87 -20.89 -0.84 -15.69
N LEU A 88 -21.02 -2.08 -15.24
CA LEU A 88 -22.33 -2.70 -14.96
C LEU A 88 -23.05 -2.02 -13.78
N PHE A 89 -22.32 -1.69 -12.73
CA PHE A 89 -22.88 -0.94 -11.59
C PHE A 89 -23.40 0.42 -12.03
N ASN A 90 -22.59 1.14 -12.80
CA ASN A 90 -23.00 2.47 -13.29
C ASN A 90 -24.24 2.38 -14.18
N MET A 91 -24.30 1.40 -15.09
CA MET A 91 -25.45 1.12 -15.92
C MET A 91 -26.70 0.82 -15.07
N ALA A 92 -26.56 0.10 -13.94
CA ALA A 92 -27.68 -0.27 -13.06
C ALA A 92 -28.20 0.91 -12.23
N PHE A 93 -27.33 1.87 -11.85
CA PHE A 93 -27.67 2.96 -10.94
C PHE A 93 -27.88 4.30 -11.66
N THR A 94 -27.38 4.46 -12.87
CA THR A 94 -27.44 5.72 -13.62
C THR A 94 -28.45 5.57 -14.77
N SER A 95 -29.60 6.22 -14.64
CA SER A 95 -30.66 6.21 -15.65
C SER A 95 -30.55 7.42 -16.61
N TYR A 96 -29.33 7.93 -16.85
CA TYR A 96 -29.09 9.03 -17.80
C TYR A 96 -28.84 8.46 -19.19
N GLY A 97 -29.58 8.95 -20.19
CA GLY A 97 -29.38 8.65 -21.60
C GLY A 97 -30.68 8.50 -22.37
N ILE A 98 -30.61 8.68 -23.69
CA ILE A 98 -31.74 8.61 -24.60
C ILE A 98 -31.89 7.20 -25.18
N ASP A 99 -30.76 6.49 -25.38
CA ASP A 99 -30.76 5.14 -25.95
C ASP A 99 -30.99 4.07 -24.88
N VAL A 100 -32.23 3.65 -24.74
CA VAL A 100 -32.62 2.58 -23.80
C VAL A 100 -32.34 1.23 -24.45
N LEU A 101 -31.36 0.49 -23.93
CA LEU A 101 -31.05 -0.88 -24.36
C LEU A 101 -32.04 -1.88 -23.78
N PHE A 102 -32.47 -1.68 -22.56
CA PHE A 102 -33.31 -2.62 -21.85
C PHE A 102 -34.06 -1.91 -20.70
N SER A 103 -35.33 -2.22 -20.51
CA SER A 103 -36.15 -1.67 -19.42
C SER A 103 -36.66 -2.80 -18.53
N ILE A 104 -36.26 -2.79 -17.25
CA ILE A 104 -36.79 -3.71 -16.23
C ILE A 104 -37.43 -2.89 -15.12
N SER A 105 -38.72 -3.19 -14.82
CA SER A 105 -39.39 -2.69 -13.63
C SER A 105 -39.22 -1.18 -13.36
N ASN A 106 -39.47 -0.35 -14.36
CA ASN A 106 -39.40 1.13 -14.27
C ASN A 106 -37.98 1.74 -14.23
N LYS A 107 -36.93 0.96 -14.52
CA LYS A 107 -35.55 1.45 -14.71
C LYS A 107 -35.11 1.22 -16.14
N ASN A 108 -34.59 2.28 -16.76
CA ASN A 108 -34.08 2.24 -18.12
C ASN A 108 -32.56 2.03 -18.06
N PHE A 109 -32.09 0.94 -18.67
CA PHE A 109 -30.67 0.65 -18.83
C PHE A 109 -30.22 1.27 -20.15
N THR A 110 -29.33 2.28 -20.08
CA THR A 110 -28.90 3.07 -21.23
C THR A 110 -27.50 2.70 -21.69
N ALA A 111 -27.24 2.74 -22.99
CA ALA A 111 -25.92 2.52 -23.58
C ALA A 111 -24.92 3.58 -23.10
N GLU A 112 -25.39 4.80 -22.92
CA GLU A 112 -24.60 5.93 -22.44
C GLU A 112 -24.13 5.71 -20.99
N GLY A 113 -25.02 5.16 -20.12
CA GLY A 113 -24.69 4.81 -18.75
C GLY A 113 -23.60 3.73 -18.66
N LEU A 114 -23.65 2.75 -19.59
CA LEU A 114 -22.60 1.73 -19.69
C LEU A 114 -21.28 2.34 -20.17
N ALA A 115 -21.29 3.16 -21.22
CA ALA A 115 -20.10 3.81 -21.74
C ALA A 115 -19.45 4.72 -20.70
N TYR A 116 -20.23 5.52 -20.01
CA TYR A 116 -19.75 6.37 -18.91
C TYR A 116 -19.15 5.54 -17.76
N GLY A 117 -19.84 4.48 -17.37
CA GLY A 117 -19.35 3.57 -16.34
C GLY A 117 -18.06 2.85 -16.71
N LEU A 118 -17.91 2.46 -17.98
CA LEU A 118 -16.65 1.87 -18.48
C LEU A 118 -15.51 2.89 -18.45
N CYS A 119 -15.74 4.14 -18.86
CA CYS A 119 -14.75 5.22 -18.78
C CYS A 119 -14.31 5.45 -17.32
N GLN A 120 -15.26 5.46 -16.39
CA GLN A 120 -14.97 5.58 -14.96
C GLN A 120 -14.20 4.38 -14.43
N GLY A 121 -14.56 3.17 -14.87
CA GLY A 121 -13.82 1.93 -14.55
C GLY A 121 -12.38 1.95 -15.05
N VAL A 122 -12.14 2.43 -16.27
CA VAL A 122 -10.80 2.61 -16.84
C VAL A 122 -10.01 3.65 -16.04
N MET A 123 -10.64 4.76 -15.62
CA MET A 123 -10.02 5.78 -14.78
C MET A 123 -9.52 5.19 -13.46
N PHE A 124 -10.38 4.49 -12.70
CA PHE A 124 -9.99 3.85 -11.44
C PHE A 124 -8.91 2.79 -11.65
N SER A 125 -9.04 1.98 -12.69
CA SER A 125 -8.03 0.97 -13.03
C SER A 125 -6.68 1.59 -13.36
N SER A 126 -6.66 2.72 -14.07
CA SER A 126 -5.44 3.47 -14.37
C SER A 126 -4.78 3.98 -13.08
N VAL A 127 -5.55 4.59 -12.18
CA VAL A 127 -5.04 5.05 -10.88
C VAL A 127 -4.44 3.90 -10.07
N ILE A 128 -5.11 2.73 -10.01
CA ILE A 128 -4.60 1.55 -9.30
C ILE A 128 -3.28 1.07 -9.88
N VAL A 129 -3.14 1.04 -11.21
CA VAL A 129 -1.90 0.64 -11.88
C VAL A 129 -0.75 1.60 -11.56
N TRP A 130 -1.00 2.92 -11.61
CA TRP A 130 0.00 3.92 -11.25
C TRP A 130 0.39 3.87 -9.77
N LEU A 131 -0.55 3.67 -8.86
CA LEU A 131 -0.26 3.47 -7.43
C LEU A 131 0.49 2.16 -7.17
N SER A 132 0.19 1.09 -7.91
CA SER A 132 0.96 -0.15 -7.85
C SER A 132 2.41 0.08 -8.26
N SER A 133 2.64 0.79 -9.36
CA SER A 133 3.99 1.16 -9.81
C SER A 133 4.72 2.05 -8.79
N TYR A 134 4.02 3.03 -8.21
CA TYR A 134 4.52 3.87 -7.13
C TYR A 134 5.04 3.05 -5.94
N SER A 135 4.28 2.05 -5.49
CA SER A 135 4.65 1.19 -4.36
C SER A 135 5.91 0.36 -4.61
N TYR A 136 6.25 0.11 -5.86
CA TYR A 136 7.50 -0.57 -6.25
C TYR A 136 8.70 0.37 -6.31
N VAL A 137 8.50 1.60 -6.79
CA VAL A 137 9.56 2.60 -6.98
C VAL A 137 9.93 3.28 -5.65
N LEU A 138 8.93 3.65 -4.86
CA LEU A 138 9.13 4.28 -3.56
C LEU A 138 9.06 3.25 -2.43
N SER A 139 10.22 2.87 -1.91
CA SER A 139 10.30 2.13 -0.64
C SER A 139 9.93 3.04 0.54
N SER A 140 9.53 2.43 1.66
CA SER A 140 9.17 3.16 2.89
C SER A 140 10.25 4.14 3.34
N ASP A 141 11.53 3.79 3.18
CA ASP A 141 12.66 4.65 3.56
C ASP A 141 12.77 5.90 2.66
N LYS A 142 12.53 5.74 1.35
CA LYS A 142 12.51 6.85 0.40
C LYS A 142 11.31 7.78 0.65
N PHE A 143 10.16 7.20 0.96
CA PHE A 143 8.97 7.96 1.33
C PHE A 143 9.23 8.84 2.55
N MET A 144 9.86 8.29 3.61
CA MET A 144 10.23 9.06 4.79
C MET A 144 11.21 10.19 4.48
N SER A 145 12.17 9.98 3.56
CA SER A 145 13.12 11.02 3.18
C SER A 145 12.47 12.23 2.49
N VAL A 146 11.31 12.04 1.85
CA VAL A 146 10.52 13.13 1.28
C VAL A 146 9.99 14.05 2.38
N PHE A 147 9.50 13.48 3.48
CA PHE A 147 8.86 14.21 4.58
C PHE A 147 9.84 14.68 5.67
N SER A 148 11.09 14.18 5.67
CA SER A 148 12.08 14.48 6.71
C SER A 148 12.37 15.97 6.88
N LYS A 149 12.31 16.76 5.81
CA LYS A 149 12.51 18.22 5.86
C LYS A 149 11.27 19.01 6.24
N LEU A 150 10.07 18.45 5.98
CA LEU A 150 8.80 19.12 6.26
C LEU A 150 8.36 18.90 7.71
N ALA A 151 8.60 17.72 8.25
CA ALA A 151 8.17 17.34 9.59
C ALA A 151 9.22 16.40 10.24
N PRO A 152 10.33 16.94 10.76
CA PRO A 152 11.43 16.14 11.31
C PRO A 152 10.99 15.27 12.49
N ASN A 153 10.11 15.79 13.36
CA ASN A 153 9.59 15.03 14.50
C ASN A 153 8.72 13.83 14.06
N LEU A 154 7.87 14.02 13.05
CA LEU A 154 7.06 12.92 12.50
C LEU A 154 7.94 11.87 11.83
N THR A 155 8.96 12.28 11.10
CA THR A 155 9.91 11.36 10.46
C THR A 155 10.64 10.52 11.49
N LEU A 156 11.06 11.12 12.61
CA LEU A 156 11.71 10.41 13.69
C LEU A 156 10.78 9.34 14.29
N VAL A 157 9.53 9.71 14.62
CA VAL A 157 8.53 8.76 15.14
C VAL A 157 8.25 7.63 14.14
N LEU A 158 8.06 7.95 12.86
CA LEU A 158 7.83 6.96 11.81
C LEU A 158 9.02 6.01 11.65
N THR A 159 10.24 6.53 11.65
CA THR A 159 11.46 5.70 11.54
C THR A 159 11.59 4.75 12.71
N MET A 160 11.35 5.23 13.93
CA MET A 160 11.32 4.36 15.12
C MET A 160 10.24 3.30 14.99
N THR A 161 9.00 3.69 14.66
CA THR A 161 7.88 2.75 14.49
C THR A 161 8.20 1.66 13.47
N LEU A 162 8.76 2.01 12.32
CA LEU A 162 9.14 1.01 11.31
C LEU A 162 10.29 0.10 11.76
N SER A 163 11.22 0.60 12.58
CA SER A 163 12.27 -0.24 13.17
C SER A 163 11.74 -1.19 14.25
N PHE A 164 10.61 -0.85 14.89
CA PHE A 164 9.94 -1.70 15.86
C PHE A 164 9.19 -2.88 15.21
N ILE A 165 8.67 -2.73 14.00
CA ILE A 165 7.89 -3.80 13.34
C ILE A 165 8.63 -5.13 13.25
N PRO A 166 9.91 -5.21 12.81
CA PRO A 166 10.65 -6.48 12.80
C PRO A 166 10.84 -7.08 14.20
N ARG A 167 11.08 -6.22 15.21
CA ARG A 167 11.21 -6.67 16.61
C ARG A 167 9.91 -7.24 17.14
N LEU A 168 8.78 -6.54 16.93
CA LEU A 168 7.45 -7.01 17.30
C LEU A 168 7.12 -8.37 16.68
N ARG A 169 7.49 -8.58 15.42
CA ARG A 169 7.30 -9.87 14.75
C ARG A 169 8.13 -10.98 15.40
N LYS A 170 9.38 -10.68 15.71
CA LYS A 170 10.27 -11.63 16.41
C LYS A 170 9.73 -11.98 17.79
N ASN A 171 9.39 -10.97 18.59
CA ASN A 171 8.83 -11.15 19.93
C ASN A 171 7.51 -11.94 19.90
N ALA A 172 6.63 -11.66 18.92
CA ALA A 172 5.39 -12.40 18.72
C ALA A 172 5.64 -13.89 18.39
N GLN A 173 6.67 -14.20 17.61
CA GLN A 173 7.06 -15.57 17.31
C GLN A 173 7.61 -16.27 18.56
N GLU A 174 8.52 -15.63 19.29
CA GLU A 174 9.10 -16.17 20.53
C GLU A 174 8.01 -16.44 21.58
N ILE A 175 7.05 -15.54 21.78
CA ILE A 175 5.91 -15.74 22.68
C ILE A 175 5.05 -16.91 22.21
N ASN A 176 4.76 -17.00 20.90
CA ASN A 176 3.98 -18.11 20.39
C ASN A 176 4.69 -19.46 20.58
N ASP A 177 5.99 -19.51 20.31
CA ASP A 177 6.79 -20.74 20.43
C ASP A 177 6.95 -21.18 21.90
N ALA A 178 7.18 -20.23 22.81
CA ALA A 178 7.26 -20.51 24.26
C ALA A 178 5.93 -21.04 24.83
N ARG A 179 4.80 -20.58 24.29
CA ARG A 179 3.46 -20.97 24.76
C ARG A 179 2.83 -22.15 24.03
N LEU A 180 3.49 -22.71 23.02
CA LEU A 180 2.95 -23.86 22.27
C LEU A 180 2.55 -25.03 23.19
N ASN A 181 3.36 -25.33 24.16
CA ASN A 181 3.15 -26.44 25.08
C ASN A 181 2.17 -26.13 26.25
N VAL A 182 2.14 -24.85 26.66
CA VAL A 182 1.29 -24.38 27.78
C VAL A 182 -0.17 -24.25 27.38
N ASN A 183 -0.41 -23.87 26.11
CA ASN A 183 -1.75 -23.61 25.57
C ASN A 183 -2.38 -24.85 24.90
N ALA A 184 -1.88 -26.04 25.14
CA ALA A 184 -2.48 -27.28 24.62
C ALA A 184 -3.88 -27.46 25.21
N GLY A 185 -4.90 -27.41 24.36
CA GLY A 185 -6.33 -27.55 24.74
C GLY A 185 -7.13 -26.25 24.85
N GLN A 186 -6.52 -25.08 24.72
CA GLN A 186 -7.26 -23.81 24.69
C GLN A 186 -7.86 -23.50 23.32
N SER A 187 -8.96 -22.76 23.30
CA SER A 187 -9.56 -22.25 22.06
C SER A 187 -8.59 -21.29 21.33
N LYS A 188 -8.62 -21.28 19.99
CA LYS A 188 -7.73 -20.43 19.16
C LYS A 188 -7.83 -18.95 19.51
N LEU A 189 -9.02 -18.46 19.86
CA LEU A 189 -9.25 -17.07 20.24
C LEU A 189 -8.58 -16.74 21.56
N LYS A 190 -8.73 -17.58 22.61
CA LYS A 190 -8.11 -17.36 23.90
C LYS A 190 -6.59 -17.35 23.79
N LYS A 191 -6.02 -18.30 23.04
CA LYS A 191 -4.58 -18.35 22.74
C LYS A 191 -4.08 -17.06 22.07
N SER A 192 -4.84 -16.52 21.08
CA SER A 192 -4.46 -15.28 20.41
C SER A 192 -4.52 -14.07 21.34
N LEU A 193 -5.53 -13.99 22.20
CA LEU A 193 -5.66 -12.90 23.18
C LEU A 193 -4.55 -12.93 24.23
N ASP A 194 -4.21 -14.12 24.75
CA ASP A 194 -3.14 -14.28 25.73
C ASP A 194 -1.77 -13.93 25.14
N ASN A 195 -1.52 -14.33 23.89
CA ASN A 195 -0.29 -13.97 23.17
C ASN A 195 -0.23 -12.46 22.87
N PHE A 196 -1.36 -11.86 22.49
CA PHE A 196 -1.45 -10.43 22.26
C PHE A 196 -1.22 -9.62 23.53
N SER A 197 -1.82 -10.02 24.66
CA SER A 197 -1.62 -9.39 25.96
C SER A 197 -0.14 -9.42 26.38
N ALA A 198 0.52 -10.56 26.22
CA ALA A 198 1.95 -10.69 26.53
C ALA A 198 2.81 -9.81 25.61
N LEU A 199 2.49 -9.77 24.33
CA LEU A 199 3.20 -8.92 23.37
C LEU A 199 3.06 -7.44 23.73
N VAL A 200 1.84 -7.00 24.07
CA VAL A 200 1.59 -5.60 24.48
C VAL A 200 2.37 -5.25 25.74
N SER A 201 2.36 -6.11 26.76
CA SER A 201 3.11 -5.89 28.01
C SER A 201 4.62 -5.75 27.74
N MET A 202 5.18 -6.67 26.95
CA MET A 202 6.60 -6.63 26.59
C MET A 202 6.97 -5.38 25.77
N THR A 203 6.11 -4.98 24.85
CA THR A 203 6.37 -3.76 24.03
C THR A 203 6.22 -2.47 24.81
N LEU A 204 5.34 -2.41 25.80
CA LEU A 204 5.24 -1.26 26.70
C LEU A 204 6.51 -1.12 27.56
N GLU A 205 7.01 -2.22 28.12
CA GLU A 205 8.25 -2.23 28.88
C GLU A 205 9.44 -1.78 28.02
N GLU A 206 9.61 -2.34 26.81
CA GLU A 206 10.63 -1.93 25.84
C GLU A 206 10.50 -0.44 25.46
N SER A 207 9.27 0.07 25.35
CA SER A 207 9.03 1.48 25.00
C SER A 207 9.46 2.43 26.12
N ILE A 208 9.29 2.05 27.38
CA ILE A 208 9.78 2.82 28.53
C ILE A 208 11.31 2.85 28.53
N GLU A 209 11.96 1.72 28.36
CA GLU A 209 13.42 1.63 28.29
C GLU A 209 14.01 2.48 27.16
N VAL A 210 13.38 2.43 25.95
CA VAL A 210 13.76 3.29 24.82
C VAL A 210 13.57 4.77 25.16
N SER A 211 12.47 5.14 25.83
CA SER A 211 12.24 6.53 26.26
C SER A 211 13.31 7.02 27.22
N ASP A 212 13.70 6.22 28.20
CA ASP A 212 14.72 6.56 29.18
C ASP A 212 16.10 6.69 28.53
N THR A 213 16.45 5.79 27.61
CA THR A 213 17.69 5.88 26.84
C THR A 213 17.73 7.12 25.94
N MET A 214 16.60 7.52 25.35
CA MET A 214 16.49 8.77 24.57
C MET A 214 16.69 10.01 25.43
N ARG A 215 16.08 10.03 26.62
CA ARG A 215 16.29 11.12 27.61
C ARG A 215 17.75 11.22 28.04
N ALA A 216 18.37 10.08 28.33
CA ALA A 216 19.79 10.03 28.69
C ALA A 216 20.72 10.56 27.58
N ARG A 217 20.33 10.37 26.32
CA ARG A 217 21.03 10.93 25.15
C ARG A 217 20.72 12.41 24.88
N GLY A 218 19.90 13.06 25.72
CA GLY A 218 19.57 14.48 25.62
C GLY A 218 18.44 14.80 24.64
N PHE A 219 17.60 13.81 24.28
CA PHE A 219 16.41 14.07 23.47
C PHE A 219 15.48 15.01 24.24
N ASN A 220 14.99 16.06 23.55
CA ASN A 220 14.15 17.13 24.11
C ASN A 220 14.81 17.97 25.22
N SER A 221 16.12 17.89 25.41
CA SER A 221 16.81 18.84 26.26
C SER A 221 16.87 20.17 25.52
N SER A 222 16.37 21.24 26.14
CA SER A 222 16.37 22.63 25.62
C SER A 222 17.78 23.25 25.65
N ARG A 223 18.79 22.52 25.19
CA ARG A 223 20.11 23.08 25.00
C ARG A 223 20.05 24.04 23.81
N LYS A 224 20.10 25.34 24.12
CA LYS A 224 20.39 26.35 23.11
C LYS A 224 21.64 25.93 22.34
N PRO A 225 21.64 25.95 21.01
CA PRO A 225 22.85 25.69 20.26
C PRO A 225 23.94 26.63 20.75
N TYR A 226 25.09 26.06 21.09
CA TYR A 226 26.27 26.83 21.48
C TYR A 226 26.61 27.74 20.29
N SER A 227 26.24 29.03 20.38
CA SER A 227 26.68 30.01 19.40
C SER A 227 28.16 30.28 19.68
N LYS A 228 29.05 29.80 18.83
CA LYS A 228 30.38 30.33 18.65
C LYS A 228 30.30 31.45 17.64
#